data_6318abee7fda1529ae59fd39a7f0e2c0
#
_entry.id   6318abee7fda1529ae59fd39a7f0e2c0
#
_cell.length_a   1.000
_cell.length_b   1.000
_cell.length_c   1.000
_cell.angle_alpha   90.00
_cell.angle_beta   90.00
_cell.angle_gamma   90.00
#
_symmetry.space_group_name_H-M   'P 1'
#
loop_
_entity.id
_entity.type
_entity.pdbx_description
1 polymer ?
#
loop_
_entity_poly.entity_id
_entity_poly.type
_entity_poly.pdbx_seq_one_letter_code
_entity_poly.pdbx_strand_id
1 'polypeptide(L)'
;MTILEDIPMKIVITFLILTCSLSVFGSSKGANSPMVIGIIKEVHRDNIVVVTRDKFTRKLLLNDKSKISFVGFDGAKKEIKKSFCIRASVKNEVIGSIYVTPGIGEDPVYPTPEMVKMTPKELFQVADLNQNGHVCYVEASKTIKHSLKHGPVSFSKTDRDRSGALNLKEFSAFLGKVKWWNMSRKTPEQWFKGSDKDNNEVLSKEELADLLGSKAHIDVFFKRADKNSSGDLDQKEVSAFINELIFS
;
A
#
# COMPACT_ATOMS: atom_id res chain seq x y z
N MET A 1 30.99 60.76 -10.50
CA MET A 1 29.62 60.40 -10.13
C MET A 1 29.12 59.46 -11.22
N THR A 2 29.42 58.16 -11.04
CA THR A 2 29.24 57.14 -12.07
C THR A 2 28.11 56.22 -11.59
N ILE A 3 27.05 56.22 -12.34
CA ILE A 3 25.86 55.39 -12.07
C ILE A 3 26.17 53.97 -12.54
N LEU A 4 26.14 53.00 -11.64
CA LEU A 4 26.21 51.59 -11.94
C LEU A 4 24.77 51.12 -12.20
N GLU A 5 24.53 50.76 -13.46
CA GLU A 5 23.28 50.10 -13.89
C GLU A 5 23.20 48.64 -13.43
N ASP A 6 22.06 48.28 -12.90
CA ASP A 6 21.72 46.91 -12.50
C ASP A 6 21.63 45.98 -13.70
N ILE A 7 22.43 44.89 -13.69
CA ILE A 7 22.33 43.80 -14.65
C ILE A 7 21.44 42.71 -14.04
N PRO A 8 20.29 42.36 -14.64
CA PRO A 8 19.50 41.24 -14.16
C PRO A 8 20.18 39.91 -14.50
N MET A 9 20.50 39.19 -13.49
CA MET A 9 21.10 37.85 -13.56
C MET A 9 20.08 36.84 -14.12
N LYS A 10 20.14 36.57 -15.43
CA LYS A 10 19.42 35.46 -16.05
C LYS A 10 20.03 34.14 -15.60
N ILE A 11 19.31 33.41 -14.76
CA ILE A 11 19.65 32.05 -14.39
C ILE A 11 19.41 31.16 -15.62
N VAL A 12 20.48 30.76 -16.29
CA VAL A 12 20.46 29.73 -17.33
C VAL A 12 20.46 28.40 -16.63
N ILE A 13 19.29 27.75 -16.55
CA ILE A 13 19.19 26.36 -16.09
C ILE A 13 19.60 25.47 -17.28
N THR A 14 20.84 25.05 -17.27
CA THR A 14 21.35 24.06 -18.19
C THR A 14 20.79 22.70 -17.78
N PHE A 15 19.87 22.15 -18.58
CA PHE A 15 19.40 20.77 -18.45
C PHE A 15 20.55 19.83 -18.81
N LEU A 16 21.20 19.29 -17.81
CA LEU A 16 22.14 18.17 -17.99
C LEU A 16 21.31 16.89 -18.17
N ILE A 17 21.16 16.46 -19.40
CA ILE A 17 20.60 15.12 -19.70
C ILE A 17 21.66 14.11 -19.32
N LEU A 18 21.57 13.60 -18.09
CA LEU A 18 22.38 12.46 -17.66
C LEU A 18 21.76 11.19 -18.24
N THR A 19 22.32 10.72 -19.35
CA THR A 19 22.05 9.38 -19.88
C THR A 19 22.64 8.36 -18.90
N CYS A 20 21.82 7.89 -17.97
CA CYS A 20 22.20 6.79 -17.10
C CYS A 20 22.14 5.49 -17.88
N SER A 21 23.33 5.00 -18.29
CA SER A 21 23.54 3.69 -18.87
C SER A 21 23.00 2.60 -17.94
N LEU A 22 22.04 1.83 -18.45
CA LEU A 22 21.52 0.62 -17.79
C LEU A 22 22.68 -0.37 -17.61
N SER A 23 23.14 -0.52 -16.38
CA SER A 23 23.89 -1.70 -15.97
C SER A 23 22.95 -2.89 -15.92
N VAL A 24 23.22 -3.85 -16.79
CA VAL A 24 22.58 -5.15 -16.88
C VAL A 24 22.83 -5.90 -15.58
N PHE A 25 21.82 -6.00 -14.72
CA PHE A 25 21.83 -6.96 -13.61
C PHE A 25 21.30 -8.31 -14.12
N GLY A 26 22.10 -9.33 -13.82
CA GLY A 26 21.98 -10.68 -14.30
C GLY A 26 20.60 -11.31 -14.15
N SER A 27 20.25 -12.08 -15.16
CA SER A 27 19.07 -12.91 -15.31
C SER A 27 18.99 -13.97 -14.21
N SER A 28 18.09 -13.79 -13.24
CA SER A 28 17.57 -14.88 -12.43
C SER A 28 16.29 -15.41 -13.09
N LYS A 29 16.28 -16.68 -13.42
CA LYS A 29 15.12 -17.43 -13.95
C LYS A 29 13.95 -17.33 -12.95
N GLY A 30 12.89 -16.63 -13.33
CA GLY A 30 11.71 -16.34 -12.51
C GLY A 30 11.37 -14.86 -12.56
N ALA A 31 11.43 -14.22 -13.73
CA ALA A 31 11.21 -12.78 -13.88
C ALA A 31 9.77 -12.39 -13.55
N ASN A 32 9.52 -12.08 -12.29
CA ASN A 32 8.36 -11.25 -11.93
C ASN A 32 8.53 -9.91 -12.68
N SER A 33 7.67 -9.65 -13.64
CA SER A 33 7.65 -8.36 -14.33
C SER A 33 7.58 -7.24 -13.29
N PRO A 34 8.40 -6.19 -13.40
CA PRO A 34 8.41 -5.11 -12.42
C PRO A 34 7.02 -4.51 -12.26
N MET A 35 6.62 -4.29 -11.01
CA MET A 35 5.32 -3.74 -10.68
C MET A 35 5.40 -2.22 -10.63
N VAL A 36 4.51 -1.55 -11.36
CA VAL A 36 4.31 -0.11 -11.30
C VAL A 36 3.06 0.20 -10.52
N ILE A 37 3.17 1.07 -9.52
CA ILE A 37 2.05 1.56 -8.70
C ILE A 37 2.05 3.07 -8.80
N GLY A 38 0.89 3.66 -9.10
CA GLY A 38 0.79 5.10 -9.23
C GLY A 38 -0.61 5.58 -9.53
N ILE A 39 -0.72 6.88 -9.79
CA ILE A 39 -1.96 7.58 -10.12
C ILE A 39 -1.90 7.98 -11.60
N ILE A 40 -2.97 7.73 -12.33
CA ILE A 40 -3.10 8.10 -13.72
C ILE A 40 -3.21 9.63 -13.83
N LYS A 41 -2.26 10.25 -14.53
CA LYS A 41 -2.24 11.67 -14.83
C LYS A 41 -2.96 11.98 -16.16
N GLU A 42 -2.74 11.11 -17.16
CA GLU A 42 -3.29 11.27 -18.50
C GLU A 42 -3.69 9.90 -19.05
N VAL A 43 -4.71 9.88 -19.90
CA VAL A 43 -5.17 8.68 -20.61
C VAL A 43 -5.19 8.99 -22.11
N HIS A 44 -4.52 8.18 -22.89
CA HIS A 44 -4.50 8.23 -24.35
C HIS A 44 -5.01 6.90 -24.91
N ARG A 45 -5.19 6.82 -26.23
CA ARG A 45 -5.75 5.65 -26.89
C ARG A 45 -4.95 4.36 -26.62
N ASP A 46 -3.63 4.45 -26.64
CA ASP A 46 -2.68 3.32 -26.57
C ASP A 46 -1.73 3.39 -25.38
N ASN A 47 -1.88 4.38 -24.54
CA ASN A 47 -1.02 4.55 -23.37
C ASN A 47 -1.68 5.34 -22.24
N ILE A 48 -1.11 5.19 -21.05
CA ILE A 48 -1.43 6.01 -19.90
C ILE A 48 -0.16 6.64 -19.35
N VAL A 49 -0.28 7.87 -18.86
CA VAL A 49 0.79 8.54 -18.12
C VAL A 49 0.49 8.42 -16.63
N VAL A 50 1.44 7.88 -15.89
CA VAL A 50 1.29 7.55 -14.47
C VAL A 50 2.33 8.29 -13.65
N VAL A 51 1.92 8.90 -12.55
CA VAL A 51 2.82 9.39 -11.51
C VAL A 51 2.97 8.28 -10.48
N THR A 52 4.18 7.75 -10.33
CA THR A 52 4.50 6.70 -9.37
C THR A 52 4.64 7.26 -7.95
N ARG A 53 4.66 6.36 -6.96
CA ARG A 53 4.86 6.74 -5.55
C ARG A 53 6.15 7.53 -5.33
N ASP A 54 7.19 7.23 -6.10
CA ASP A 54 8.49 7.92 -6.05
C ASP A 54 8.47 9.27 -6.81
N LYS A 55 7.27 9.76 -7.17
CA LYS A 55 7.01 11.01 -7.92
C LYS A 55 7.58 11.03 -9.35
N PHE A 56 8.01 9.89 -9.89
CA PHE A 56 8.39 9.81 -11.29
C PHE A 56 7.17 9.69 -12.20
N THR A 57 7.22 10.36 -13.33
CA THR A 57 6.21 10.22 -14.37
C THR A 57 6.66 9.13 -15.36
N ARG A 58 5.79 8.15 -15.61
CA ARG A 58 6.05 7.07 -16.57
C ARG A 58 4.93 7.00 -17.59
N LYS A 59 5.32 6.82 -18.85
CA LYS A 59 4.41 6.51 -19.95
C LYS A 59 4.34 4.99 -20.10
N LEU A 60 3.18 4.40 -19.90
CA LEU A 60 2.95 2.96 -19.97
C LEU A 60 2.05 2.64 -21.16
N LEU A 61 2.48 1.73 -22.01
CA LEU A 61 1.77 1.33 -23.23
C LEU A 61 0.71 0.28 -22.93
N LEU A 62 -0.46 0.49 -23.49
CA LEU A 62 -1.58 -0.46 -23.51
C LEU A 62 -1.67 -1.06 -24.92
N ASN A 63 -1.91 -2.36 -25.01
CA ASN A 63 -2.17 -3.05 -26.25
C ASN A 63 -3.27 -4.10 -26.06
N ASP A 64 -3.68 -4.78 -27.14
CA ASP A 64 -4.76 -5.76 -27.12
C ASP A 64 -4.50 -6.97 -26.20
N LYS A 65 -3.24 -7.21 -25.82
CA LYS A 65 -2.84 -8.27 -24.90
C LYS A 65 -2.83 -7.81 -23.44
N SER A 66 -2.99 -6.51 -23.17
CA SER A 66 -3.04 -5.96 -21.81
C SER A 66 -4.30 -6.39 -21.10
N LYS A 67 -4.15 -7.13 -19.99
CA LYS A 67 -5.28 -7.58 -19.18
C LYS A 67 -5.68 -6.48 -18.19
N ILE A 68 -6.86 -5.90 -18.38
CA ILE A 68 -7.36 -4.82 -17.52
C ILE A 68 -8.40 -5.39 -16.55
N SER A 69 -8.17 -5.19 -15.25
CA SER A 69 -9.08 -5.55 -14.18
C SER A 69 -9.50 -4.30 -13.41
N PHE A 70 -10.79 -4.04 -13.37
CA PHE A 70 -11.37 -2.94 -12.61
C PHE A 70 -11.80 -3.44 -11.24
N VAL A 71 -11.38 -2.76 -10.18
CA VAL A 71 -11.63 -3.14 -8.80
C VAL A 71 -12.28 -1.99 -8.06
N GLY A 72 -13.39 -2.25 -7.37
CA GLY A 72 -14.11 -1.24 -6.62
C GLY A 72 -14.92 -0.26 -7.46
N PHE A 73 -15.42 -0.71 -8.61
CA PHE A 73 -16.32 0.04 -9.50
C PHE A 73 -17.74 -0.49 -9.33
N ASP A 74 -18.36 -0.20 -8.23
CA ASP A 74 -19.71 -0.61 -7.91
C ASP A 74 -20.73 -0.01 -8.91
N GLY A 75 -21.22 -0.82 -9.82
CA GLY A 75 -22.18 -0.42 -10.86
C GLY A 75 -21.73 0.67 -11.84
N ALA A 76 -20.54 1.25 -11.64
CA ALA A 76 -20.05 2.33 -12.48
C ALA A 76 -19.46 1.82 -13.81
N LYS A 77 -19.47 2.67 -14.83
CA LYS A 77 -18.82 2.38 -16.11
C LYS A 77 -17.34 2.06 -15.90
N LYS A 78 -16.92 0.85 -16.28
CA LYS A 78 -15.55 0.34 -16.15
C LYS A 78 -14.65 0.94 -17.23
N GLU A 79 -14.13 2.13 -16.98
CA GLU A 79 -13.33 2.91 -17.91
C GLU A 79 -12.11 3.48 -17.20
N ILE A 80 -10.95 3.45 -17.87
CA ILE A 80 -9.73 4.06 -17.34
C ILE A 80 -9.86 5.57 -17.39
N LYS A 81 -9.68 6.25 -16.26
CA LYS A 81 -9.77 7.71 -16.14
C LYS A 81 -8.57 8.31 -15.41
N LYS A 82 -8.34 9.60 -15.64
CA LYS A 82 -7.44 10.43 -14.86
C LYS A 82 -7.79 10.33 -13.36
N SER A 83 -6.80 10.43 -12.51
CA SER A 83 -6.87 10.33 -11.05
C SER A 83 -7.19 8.94 -10.49
N PHE A 84 -7.36 7.92 -11.33
CA PHE A 84 -7.48 6.55 -10.86
C PHE A 84 -6.12 6.00 -10.44
N CYS A 85 -6.13 5.16 -9.42
CA CYS A 85 -4.94 4.43 -8.99
C CYS A 85 -4.76 3.18 -9.81
N ILE A 86 -3.50 2.83 -10.09
CA ILE A 86 -3.16 1.59 -10.76
C ILE A 86 -2.11 0.77 -10.03
N ARG A 87 -2.20 -0.53 -10.28
CA ARG A 87 -1.12 -1.48 -10.03
C ARG A 87 -0.93 -2.31 -11.30
N ALA A 88 0.19 -2.13 -11.99
CA ALA A 88 0.46 -2.74 -13.27
C ALA A 88 1.72 -3.61 -13.24
N SER A 89 1.65 -4.78 -13.88
CA SER A 89 2.82 -5.57 -14.28
C SER A 89 3.31 -5.04 -15.62
N VAL A 90 4.55 -4.60 -15.68
CA VAL A 90 5.10 -3.89 -16.85
C VAL A 90 6.39 -4.56 -17.32
N LYS A 91 6.54 -4.75 -18.63
CA LYS A 91 7.76 -5.22 -19.26
C LYS A 91 8.07 -4.31 -20.46
N ASN A 92 9.24 -3.67 -20.45
CA ASN A 92 9.66 -2.70 -21.51
C ASN A 92 8.59 -1.62 -21.75
N GLU A 93 8.10 -1.01 -20.66
CA GLU A 93 7.02 0.00 -20.64
C GLU A 93 5.66 -0.50 -21.17
N VAL A 94 5.53 -1.78 -21.56
CA VAL A 94 4.25 -2.37 -21.98
C VAL A 94 3.55 -3.03 -20.81
N ILE A 95 2.28 -2.73 -20.64
CA ILE A 95 1.44 -3.30 -19.58
C ILE A 95 1.01 -4.71 -19.98
N GLY A 96 1.43 -5.71 -19.19
CA GLY A 96 0.93 -7.08 -19.30
C GLY A 96 -0.41 -7.26 -18.58
N SER A 97 -0.51 -6.76 -17.34
CA SER A 97 -1.76 -6.73 -16.57
C SER A 97 -1.83 -5.45 -15.73
N ILE A 98 -3.04 -4.91 -15.56
CA ILE A 98 -3.28 -3.72 -14.77
C ILE A 98 -4.55 -3.90 -13.93
N TYR A 99 -4.45 -3.58 -12.66
CA TYR A 99 -5.60 -3.37 -11.78
C TYR A 99 -5.82 -1.86 -11.69
N VAL A 100 -7.03 -1.45 -12.02
CA VAL A 100 -7.47 -0.05 -11.98
C VAL A 100 -8.47 0.09 -10.83
N THR A 101 -8.24 1.07 -9.97
CA THR A 101 -9.17 1.42 -8.89
C THR A 101 -9.55 2.89 -9.02
N PRO A 102 -10.76 3.28 -8.63
CA PRO A 102 -11.12 4.69 -8.51
C PRO A 102 -10.11 5.42 -7.62
N GLY A 103 -9.87 6.69 -7.89
CA GLY A 103 -8.99 7.51 -7.06
C GLY A 103 -9.49 7.55 -5.63
N ILE A 104 -8.60 7.25 -4.69
CA ILE A 104 -8.86 7.39 -3.26
C ILE A 104 -8.57 8.84 -2.92
N GLY A 105 -9.48 9.51 -2.17
CA GLY A 105 -9.21 10.84 -1.62
C GLY A 105 -7.90 10.85 -0.82
N GLU A 106 -7.28 12.02 -0.74
CA GLU A 106 -5.87 12.19 -0.33
C GLU A 106 -5.52 11.76 1.10
N ASP A 107 -6.52 11.58 1.98
CA ASP A 107 -6.26 11.24 3.38
C ASP A 107 -6.58 9.78 3.70
N PRO A 108 -5.57 8.94 4.00
CA PRO A 108 -5.82 7.61 4.53
C PRO A 108 -6.44 7.76 5.93
N VAL A 109 -7.65 7.25 6.09
CA VAL A 109 -8.26 7.12 7.42
C VAL A 109 -7.50 6.01 8.17
N TYR A 110 -6.85 6.38 9.27
CA TYR A 110 -6.24 5.42 10.18
C TYR A 110 -7.33 4.77 11.04
N PRO A 111 -7.16 3.50 11.42
CA PRO A 111 -8.13 2.87 12.32
C PRO A 111 -8.20 3.65 13.63
N THR A 112 -9.41 4.01 14.06
CA THR A 112 -9.62 4.60 15.37
C THR A 112 -9.61 3.51 16.45
N PRO A 113 -9.38 3.85 17.73
CA PRO A 113 -9.49 2.90 18.83
C PRO A 113 -10.84 2.18 18.88
N GLU A 114 -11.93 2.85 18.46
CA GLU A 114 -13.27 2.30 18.38
C GLU A 114 -13.35 1.24 17.27
N MET A 115 -12.82 1.53 16.08
CA MET A 115 -12.79 0.59 14.95
C MET A 115 -12.04 -0.71 15.28
N VAL A 116 -11.00 -0.61 16.09
CA VAL A 116 -10.20 -1.76 16.54
C VAL A 116 -11.06 -2.71 17.39
N LYS A 117 -12.07 -2.22 18.12
CA LYS A 117 -12.97 -3.01 18.97
C LYS A 117 -14.19 -3.57 18.23
N MET A 118 -14.49 -3.07 17.03
CA MET A 118 -15.66 -3.46 16.27
C MET A 118 -15.62 -4.94 15.86
N THR A 119 -16.79 -5.52 15.70
CA THR A 119 -16.97 -6.78 14.98
C THR A 119 -16.84 -6.58 13.47
N PRO A 120 -16.62 -7.63 12.66
CA PRO A 120 -16.64 -7.52 11.21
C PRO A 120 -17.92 -6.90 10.65
N LYS A 121 -19.07 -7.17 11.28
CA LYS A 121 -20.38 -6.64 10.88
C LYS A 121 -20.50 -5.14 11.17
N GLU A 122 -20.07 -4.69 12.32
CA GLU A 122 -20.08 -3.26 12.68
C GLU A 122 -19.12 -2.48 11.78
N LEU A 123 -17.92 -3.01 11.55
CA LEU A 123 -16.95 -2.37 10.67
C LEU A 123 -17.43 -2.35 9.21
N PHE A 124 -18.16 -3.38 8.77
CA PHE A 124 -18.81 -3.40 7.46
C PHE A 124 -19.82 -2.24 7.33
N GLN A 125 -20.67 -2.04 8.34
CA GLN A 125 -21.66 -0.96 8.34
C GLN A 125 -21.02 0.44 8.32
N VAL A 126 -19.86 0.61 8.98
CA VAL A 126 -19.09 1.86 8.94
C VAL A 126 -18.40 2.03 7.59
N ALA A 127 -17.98 0.95 6.96
CA ALA A 127 -17.30 0.98 5.68
C ALA A 127 -18.22 1.18 4.50
N ASP A 128 -19.46 0.70 4.56
CA ASP A 128 -20.50 0.88 3.55
C ASP A 128 -21.05 2.32 3.62
N LEU A 129 -20.30 3.26 3.04
CA LEU A 129 -20.58 4.69 3.15
C LEU A 129 -21.86 5.12 2.42
N ASN A 130 -22.25 4.42 1.36
CA ASN A 130 -23.43 4.69 0.56
C ASN A 130 -24.63 3.83 0.96
N GLN A 131 -24.47 2.93 1.94
CA GLN A 131 -25.50 2.06 2.51
C GLN A 131 -26.20 1.16 1.47
N ASN A 132 -25.43 0.70 0.48
CA ASN A 132 -25.96 -0.19 -0.57
C ASN A 132 -25.84 -1.68 -0.22
N GLY A 133 -25.34 -2.02 0.98
CA GLY A 133 -25.16 -3.40 1.42
C GLY A 133 -23.88 -4.07 0.90
N HIS A 134 -22.98 -3.29 0.28
CA HIS A 134 -21.71 -3.74 -0.25
C HIS A 134 -20.62 -2.72 0.04
N VAL A 135 -19.39 -3.17 0.18
CA VAL A 135 -18.24 -2.28 0.38
C VAL A 135 -17.35 -2.34 -0.86
N CYS A 136 -17.30 -1.26 -1.62
CA CYS A 136 -16.40 -1.15 -2.76
C CYS A 136 -14.95 -0.86 -2.30
N TYR A 137 -13.98 -0.94 -3.22
CA TYR A 137 -12.58 -0.72 -2.86
C TYR A 137 -12.30 0.69 -2.33
N VAL A 138 -12.99 1.70 -2.85
CA VAL A 138 -12.85 3.09 -2.38
C VAL A 138 -13.32 3.23 -0.95
N GLU A 139 -14.46 2.66 -0.62
CA GLU A 139 -15.02 2.65 0.74
C GLU A 139 -14.11 1.90 1.71
N ALA A 140 -13.67 0.69 1.35
CA ALA A 140 -12.70 -0.07 2.13
C ALA A 140 -11.40 0.71 2.35
N SER A 141 -10.92 1.44 1.35
CA SER A 141 -9.68 2.21 1.44
C SER A 141 -9.80 3.46 2.29
N LYS A 142 -10.98 4.09 2.31
CA LYS A 142 -11.26 5.24 3.17
C LYS A 142 -11.44 4.84 4.62
N THR A 143 -12.02 3.68 4.88
CA THR A 143 -12.37 3.21 6.23
C THR A 143 -11.26 2.35 6.82
N ILE A 144 -10.61 1.53 6.01
CA ILE A 144 -9.63 0.56 6.45
C ILE A 144 -8.28 0.93 5.82
N LYS A 145 -7.32 1.34 6.64
CA LYS A 145 -5.95 1.57 6.18
C LYS A 145 -5.45 0.30 5.50
N HIS A 146 -5.44 0.30 4.19
CA HIS A 146 -4.93 -0.82 3.44
C HIS A 146 -3.83 -0.36 2.50
N SER A 147 -2.68 -1.03 2.54
CA SER A 147 -1.56 -0.70 1.68
C SER A 147 -1.98 -0.76 0.21
N LEU A 148 -1.89 0.37 -0.51
CA LEU A 148 -2.08 0.44 -1.97
C LEU A 148 -1.24 -0.61 -2.73
N LYS A 149 -0.13 -1.05 -2.14
CA LYS A 149 0.76 -2.05 -2.74
C LYS A 149 0.09 -3.41 -2.96
N HIS A 150 -0.76 -3.85 -2.04
CA HIS A 150 -1.40 -5.18 -2.09
C HIS A 150 -2.93 -5.11 -2.08
N GLY A 151 -3.51 -3.96 -1.73
CA GLY A 151 -4.93 -3.74 -1.55
C GLY A 151 -5.81 -4.20 -2.72
N PRO A 152 -5.59 -3.71 -3.95
CA PRO A 152 -6.43 -4.08 -5.08
C PRO A 152 -6.41 -5.57 -5.37
N VAL A 153 -5.24 -6.22 -5.22
CA VAL A 153 -5.11 -7.67 -5.47
C VAL A 153 -5.77 -8.48 -4.36
N SER A 154 -5.62 -8.07 -3.11
CA SER A 154 -6.28 -8.74 -1.98
C SER A 154 -7.79 -8.59 -2.04
N PHE A 155 -8.26 -7.39 -2.39
CA PHE A 155 -9.67 -7.09 -2.60
C PHE A 155 -10.25 -7.94 -3.73
N SER A 156 -9.65 -7.90 -4.93
CA SER A 156 -10.10 -8.68 -6.10
C SER A 156 -10.08 -10.20 -5.86
N LYS A 157 -9.12 -10.71 -5.07
CA LYS A 157 -9.09 -12.13 -4.70
C LYS A 157 -10.18 -12.50 -3.69
N THR A 158 -10.74 -11.54 -2.99
CA THR A 158 -11.77 -11.76 -1.98
C THR A 158 -13.17 -11.56 -2.56
N ASP A 159 -13.32 -10.66 -3.52
CA ASP A 159 -14.50 -10.48 -4.37
C ASP A 159 -14.67 -11.73 -5.26
N ARG A 160 -15.35 -12.74 -4.75
CA ARG A 160 -15.47 -14.06 -5.39
C ARG A 160 -16.48 -14.07 -6.53
N ASP A 161 -17.54 -13.32 -6.38
CA ASP A 161 -18.59 -13.18 -7.38
C ASP A 161 -18.24 -12.14 -8.46
N ARG A 162 -17.12 -11.42 -8.28
CA ARG A 162 -16.61 -10.39 -9.18
C ARG A 162 -17.59 -9.25 -9.41
N SER A 163 -18.38 -8.94 -8.41
CA SER A 163 -19.32 -7.82 -8.42
C SER A 163 -18.63 -6.46 -8.45
N GLY A 164 -17.37 -6.41 -8.02
CA GLY A 164 -16.59 -5.17 -7.88
C GLY A 164 -16.69 -4.58 -6.47
N ALA A 165 -17.52 -5.17 -5.60
CA ALA A 165 -17.67 -4.78 -4.21
C ALA A 165 -17.76 -6.03 -3.31
N LEU A 166 -17.53 -5.91 -2.03
CA LEU A 166 -17.55 -7.02 -1.09
C LEU A 166 -18.88 -7.02 -0.33
N ASN A 167 -19.58 -8.15 -0.33
CA ASN A 167 -20.65 -8.41 0.63
C ASN A 167 -20.05 -8.68 2.03
N LEU A 168 -20.88 -8.76 3.09
CA LEU A 168 -20.41 -8.96 4.46
C LEU A 168 -19.50 -10.19 4.64
N LYS A 169 -19.80 -11.30 3.96
CA LYS A 169 -18.99 -12.53 4.03
C LYS A 169 -17.60 -12.33 3.41
N GLU A 170 -17.55 -11.70 2.26
CA GLU A 170 -16.32 -11.38 1.56
C GLU A 170 -15.51 -10.32 2.29
N PHE A 171 -16.17 -9.29 2.82
CA PHE A 171 -15.54 -8.26 3.64
C PHE A 171 -14.91 -8.85 4.90
N SER A 172 -15.58 -9.78 5.57
CA SER A 172 -15.02 -10.49 6.74
C SER A 172 -13.77 -11.29 6.36
N ALA A 173 -13.77 -11.94 5.19
CA ALA A 173 -12.61 -12.64 4.67
C ALA A 173 -11.48 -11.67 4.23
N PHE A 174 -11.84 -10.48 3.77
CA PHE A 174 -10.90 -9.43 3.43
C PHE A 174 -10.19 -8.87 4.68
N LEU A 175 -10.92 -8.66 5.77
CA LEU A 175 -10.35 -8.23 7.05
C LEU A 175 -9.26 -9.17 7.54
N GLY A 176 -9.40 -10.48 7.31
CA GLY A 176 -8.37 -11.47 7.62
C GLY A 176 -7.03 -11.25 6.89
N LYS A 177 -6.98 -10.36 5.89
CA LYS A 177 -5.76 -9.95 5.18
C LYS A 177 -5.26 -8.56 5.58
N VAL A 178 -5.99 -7.86 6.44
CA VAL A 178 -5.67 -6.52 6.92
C VAL A 178 -4.79 -6.64 8.16
N LYS A 179 -3.55 -6.13 8.07
CA LYS A 179 -2.55 -6.33 9.12
C LYS A 179 -3.00 -5.79 10.47
N TRP A 180 -3.42 -4.52 10.53
CA TRP A 180 -3.84 -3.91 11.80
C TRP A 180 -5.04 -4.61 12.42
N TRP A 181 -5.99 -5.09 11.60
CA TRP A 181 -7.13 -5.86 12.08
C TRP A 181 -6.70 -7.14 12.78
N ASN A 182 -5.80 -7.90 12.17
CA ASN A 182 -5.28 -9.13 12.76
C ASN A 182 -4.48 -8.85 14.03
N MET A 183 -3.67 -7.80 14.03
CA MET A 183 -2.89 -7.41 15.19
C MET A 183 -3.78 -6.97 16.36
N SER A 184 -4.89 -6.29 16.08
CA SER A 184 -5.83 -5.83 17.12
C SER A 184 -6.69 -6.94 17.75
N ARG A 185 -6.67 -8.17 17.23
CA ARG A 185 -7.44 -9.31 17.79
C ARG A 185 -6.78 -9.99 18.98
N LYS A 186 -5.52 -9.64 19.25
CA LYS A 186 -4.79 -10.10 20.44
C LYS A 186 -4.32 -8.89 21.23
N THR A 187 -4.25 -9.05 22.54
CA THR A 187 -3.62 -8.01 23.36
C THR A 187 -2.11 -7.99 23.15
N PRO A 188 -1.42 -6.87 23.42
CA PRO A 188 0.04 -6.83 23.36
C PRO A 188 0.72 -7.92 24.19
N GLU A 189 0.15 -8.26 25.36
CA GLU A 189 0.64 -9.35 26.22
C GLU A 189 0.49 -10.72 25.53
N GLN A 190 -0.64 -10.95 24.84
CA GLN A 190 -0.85 -12.19 24.08
C GLN A 190 0.11 -12.30 22.88
N TRP A 191 0.43 -11.16 22.26
CA TRP A 191 1.44 -11.13 21.20
C TRP A 191 2.83 -11.41 21.75
N PHE A 192 3.21 -10.75 22.84
CA PHE A 192 4.48 -10.95 23.52
C PHE A 192 4.66 -12.42 23.91
N LYS A 193 3.76 -12.95 24.72
CA LYS A 193 3.80 -14.34 25.20
C LYS A 193 3.78 -15.38 24.08
N GLY A 194 3.10 -15.08 22.97
CA GLY A 194 3.05 -16.01 21.82
C GLY A 194 4.29 -15.95 20.95
N SER A 195 5.13 -14.93 21.11
CA SER A 195 6.37 -14.73 20.34
C SER A 195 7.62 -15.05 21.11
N ASP A 196 7.60 -14.95 22.44
CA ASP A 196 8.64 -15.38 23.37
C ASP A 196 8.66 -16.91 23.40
N LYS A 197 9.49 -17.51 22.55
CA LYS A 197 9.53 -18.97 22.33
C LYS A 197 10.38 -19.70 23.32
N ASP A 198 11.44 -19.05 23.81
CA ASP A 198 12.35 -19.61 24.79
C ASP A 198 11.95 -19.28 26.23
N ASN A 199 10.88 -18.47 26.41
CA ASN A 199 10.32 -18.03 27.68
C ASN A 199 11.34 -17.30 28.57
N ASN A 200 12.18 -16.48 27.95
CA ASN A 200 13.19 -15.69 28.66
C ASN A 200 12.67 -14.29 29.07
N GLU A 201 11.37 -14.01 28.85
CA GLU A 201 10.68 -12.77 29.21
C GLU A 201 11.13 -11.52 28.43
N VAL A 202 11.82 -11.72 27.30
CA VAL A 202 12.17 -10.68 26.31
C VAL A 202 11.97 -11.23 24.90
N LEU A 203 11.88 -10.35 23.88
CA LEU A 203 11.89 -10.79 22.50
C LEU A 203 13.23 -10.44 21.84
N SER A 204 13.88 -11.46 21.32
CA SER A 204 15.01 -11.34 20.41
C SER A 204 14.58 -10.75 19.06
N LYS A 205 15.54 -10.37 18.24
CA LYS A 205 15.29 -9.92 16.87
C LYS A 205 14.61 -10.99 16.00
N GLU A 206 14.98 -12.24 16.19
CA GLU A 206 14.41 -13.40 15.49
C GLU A 206 12.93 -13.59 15.86
N GLU A 207 12.61 -13.48 17.13
CA GLU A 207 11.24 -13.60 17.61
C GLU A 207 10.36 -12.43 17.17
N LEU A 208 10.91 -11.20 17.13
CA LEU A 208 10.21 -10.06 16.52
C LEU A 208 9.98 -10.28 15.03
N ALA A 209 10.94 -10.88 14.30
CA ALA A 209 10.76 -11.20 12.89
C ALA A 209 9.63 -12.21 12.67
N ASP A 210 9.51 -13.20 13.54
CA ASP A 210 8.43 -14.19 13.51
C ASP A 210 7.07 -13.55 13.85
N LEU A 211 7.01 -12.67 14.86
CA LEU A 211 5.82 -11.89 15.18
C LEU A 211 5.34 -11.06 13.98
N LEU A 212 6.26 -10.44 13.26
CA LEU A 212 5.95 -9.63 12.08
C LEU A 212 5.66 -10.44 10.83
N GLY A 213 5.97 -11.75 10.83
CA GLY A 213 5.88 -12.63 9.67
C GLY A 213 6.83 -12.23 8.53
N SER A 214 7.91 -11.51 8.83
CA SER A 214 8.85 -11.02 7.82
C SER A 214 10.20 -10.68 8.44
N LYS A 215 11.28 -11.16 7.81
CA LYS A 215 12.66 -10.75 8.13
C LYS A 215 13.08 -9.46 7.42
N ALA A 216 12.30 -8.97 6.47
CA ALA A 216 12.62 -7.74 5.74
C ALA A 216 12.56 -6.52 6.67
N HIS A 217 13.65 -5.75 6.68
CA HIS A 217 13.79 -4.54 7.50
C HIS A 217 13.73 -4.76 9.01
N ILE A 218 13.99 -5.98 9.48
CA ILE A 218 13.89 -6.31 10.90
C ILE A 218 14.82 -5.44 11.76
N ASP A 219 16.01 -5.12 11.29
CA ASP A 219 16.96 -4.26 12.00
C ASP A 219 16.38 -2.87 12.27
N VAL A 220 15.65 -2.32 11.30
CA VAL A 220 14.99 -1.00 11.44
C VAL A 220 13.85 -1.07 12.45
N PHE A 221 13.03 -2.13 12.37
CA PHE A 221 11.91 -2.32 13.30
C PHE A 221 12.39 -2.61 14.71
N PHE A 222 13.41 -3.44 14.87
CA PHE A 222 13.99 -3.78 16.16
C PHE A 222 14.58 -2.54 16.82
N LYS A 223 15.44 -1.77 16.12
CA LYS A 223 15.99 -0.51 16.61
C LYS A 223 14.93 0.53 16.98
N ARG A 224 13.79 0.52 16.28
CA ARG A 224 12.66 1.42 16.57
C ARG A 224 11.91 0.99 17.82
N ALA A 225 11.82 -0.31 18.07
CA ALA A 225 11.14 -0.89 19.22
C ALA A 225 12.00 -0.83 20.48
N ASP A 226 13.29 -1.18 20.38
CA ASP A 226 14.30 -1.15 21.47
C ASP A 226 14.63 0.29 21.85
N LYS A 227 13.84 0.84 22.78
CA LYS A 227 13.98 2.24 23.22
C LYS A 227 15.09 2.45 24.22
N ASN A 228 15.37 1.42 25.02
CA ASN A 228 16.39 1.46 26.07
C ASN A 228 17.75 0.97 25.57
N SER A 229 17.83 0.47 24.31
CA SER A 229 19.04 -0.07 23.68
C SER A 229 19.65 -1.24 24.44
N SER A 230 18.81 -2.08 25.04
CA SER A 230 19.23 -3.28 25.78
C SER A 230 19.70 -4.41 24.86
N GLY A 231 19.27 -4.40 23.60
CA GLY A 231 19.51 -5.46 22.62
C GLY A 231 18.43 -6.55 22.59
N ASP A 232 17.45 -6.48 23.49
CA ASP A 232 16.25 -7.31 23.55
C ASP A 232 15.02 -6.42 23.78
N LEU A 233 13.80 -6.91 23.48
CA LEU A 233 12.58 -6.15 23.68
C LEU A 233 11.79 -6.66 24.88
N ASP A 234 11.59 -5.82 25.86
CA ASP A 234 10.69 -6.13 26.97
C ASP A 234 9.21 -6.01 26.58
N GLN A 235 8.32 -6.47 27.45
CA GLN A 235 6.86 -6.45 27.22
C GLN A 235 6.33 -5.02 26.98
N LYS A 236 6.90 -3.99 27.60
CA LYS A 236 6.47 -2.60 27.43
C LYS A 236 6.84 -2.07 26.05
N GLU A 237 8.05 -2.37 25.61
CA GLU A 237 8.56 -1.99 24.30
C GLU A 237 7.77 -2.66 23.18
N VAL A 238 7.51 -3.97 23.31
CA VAL A 238 6.67 -4.71 22.37
C VAL A 238 5.25 -4.15 22.35
N SER A 239 4.66 -3.85 23.50
CA SER A 239 3.31 -3.26 23.59
C SER A 239 3.24 -1.89 22.92
N ALA A 240 4.20 -1.02 23.17
CA ALA A 240 4.30 0.29 22.53
C ALA A 240 4.47 0.16 21.01
N PHE A 241 5.33 -0.76 20.57
CA PHE A 241 5.59 -1.01 19.16
C PHE A 241 4.37 -1.57 18.42
N ILE A 242 3.65 -2.52 19.02
CA ILE A 242 2.40 -3.07 18.44
C ILE A 242 1.35 -1.96 18.30
N ASN A 243 1.15 -1.13 19.32
CA ASN A 243 0.22 0.00 19.26
C ASN A 243 0.63 0.98 18.15
N GLU A 244 1.90 1.28 18.03
CA GLU A 244 2.40 2.11 16.94
C GLU A 244 2.11 1.48 15.55
N LEU A 245 2.29 0.17 15.38
CA LEU A 245 2.00 -0.53 14.13
C LEU A 245 0.50 -0.55 13.78
N ILE A 246 -0.38 -0.55 14.77
CA ILE A 246 -1.83 -0.52 14.56
C ILE A 246 -2.27 0.89 14.15
N PHE A 247 -1.77 1.92 14.82
CA PHE A 247 -2.27 3.29 14.71
C PHE A 247 -1.37 4.26 13.92
N SER A 248 -0.29 3.79 13.29
CA SER A 248 0.65 4.63 12.50
C SER A 248 0.43 4.64 10.96
#